data_f0151851998d317f7db2d90c25518d3c
#
_entry.id   f0151851998d317f7db2d90c25518d3c
#
_cell.length_a   1.000
_cell.length_b   1.000
_cell.length_c   1.000
_cell.angle_alpha   90.00
_cell.angle_beta   90.00
_cell.angle_gamma   90.00
#
_symmetry.space_group_name_H-M   'P 1'
#
loop_
_entity.id
_entity.type
_entity.pdbx_description
1 polymer ?
#
loop_
_entity_poly.entity_id
_entity_poly.type
_entity_poly.pdbx_seq_one_letter_code
_entity_poly.pdbx_strand_id
1 'polypeptide(L)'
;MLITSCDNEKIKKYLKLKEKKYRDFYNEFLVEGEHLVVEAYRSNLLEEILIEQDEVTILDVPITYVSKEILNKLSSLETPTHIIGVCKKKEENSELGNKLLLLDRVQDPGNLGTIIRSSKAFGVDTVVLGNGCVDLYNEKVIRSTQGIGFHMNIVNRDLKKLIPNL
;
A
#
# COMPACT_ATOMS: atom_id res chain seq x y z
N MET A 1 13.80 -21.38 6.13
CA MET A 1 14.89 -21.27 5.12
C MET A 1 15.19 -19.80 4.89
N LEU A 2 16.45 -19.42 4.84
CA LEU A 2 16.90 -18.06 4.57
C LEU A 2 17.13 -17.86 3.06
N ILE A 3 16.50 -16.85 2.48
CA ILE A 3 16.73 -16.47 1.08
C ILE A 3 17.81 -15.38 1.04
N THR A 4 18.88 -15.62 0.31
CA THR A 4 20.02 -14.70 0.17
C THR A 4 20.22 -14.18 -1.24
N SER A 5 19.60 -14.81 -2.24
CA SER A 5 19.75 -14.44 -3.64
C SER A 5 18.58 -13.62 -4.15
N CYS A 6 18.90 -12.49 -4.77
CA CYS A 6 17.90 -11.69 -5.49
C CYS A 6 17.39 -12.37 -6.78
N ASP A 7 18.02 -13.45 -7.22
CA ASP A 7 17.59 -14.27 -8.36
C ASP A 7 16.50 -15.29 -7.98
N ASN A 8 16.17 -15.41 -6.69
CA ASN A 8 15.03 -16.19 -6.25
C ASN A 8 13.74 -15.66 -6.91
N GLU A 9 12.92 -16.54 -7.47
CA GLU A 9 11.72 -16.17 -8.23
C GLU A 9 10.71 -15.36 -7.40
N LYS A 10 10.58 -15.67 -6.12
CA LYS A 10 9.73 -14.93 -5.20
C LYS A 10 10.23 -13.49 -5.01
N ILE A 11 11.54 -13.32 -4.82
CA ILE A 11 12.15 -12.00 -4.65
C ILE A 11 12.08 -11.20 -5.95
N LYS A 12 12.29 -11.83 -7.11
CA LYS A 12 12.09 -11.16 -8.42
C LYS A 12 10.67 -10.63 -8.59
N LYS A 13 9.67 -11.40 -8.19
CA LYS A 13 8.26 -10.96 -8.18
C LYS A 13 8.09 -9.72 -7.32
N TYR A 14 8.61 -9.72 -6.09
CA TYR A 14 8.45 -8.60 -5.17
C TYR A 14 9.19 -7.35 -5.61
N LEU A 15 10.36 -7.49 -6.24
CA LEU A 15 11.07 -6.35 -6.85
C LEU A 15 10.24 -5.67 -7.94
N LYS A 16 9.46 -6.43 -8.70
CA LYS A 16 8.55 -5.89 -9.73
C LYS A 16 7.41 -5.04 -9.14
N LEU A 17 7.04 -5.27 -7.89
CA LEU A 17 5.96 -4.51 -7.23
C LEU A 17 6.30 -3.02 -7.00
N LYS A 18 7.53 -2.59 -7.27
CA LYS A 18 7.87 -1.16 -7.36
C LYS A 18 7.17 -0.46 -8.51
N GLU A 19 6.76 -1.19 -9.54
CA GLU A 19 6.06 -0.67 -10.71
C GLU A 19 4.56 -0.93 -10.63
N LYS A 20 3.76 0.11 -10.92
CA LYS A 20 2.29 0.04 -10.88
C LYS A 20 1.72 -1.12 -11.70
N LYS A 21 2.24 -1.35 -12.92
CA LYS A 21 1.73 -2.41 -13.80
C LYS A 21 1.80 -3.81 -13.16
N TYR A 22 2.83 -4.08 -12.37
CA TYR A 22 2.97 -5.36 -11.68
C TYR A 22 2.15 -5.41 -10.40
N ARG A 23 2.00 -4.30 -9.68
CA ARG A 23 1.05 -4.23 -8.56
C ARG A 23 -0.38 -4.53 -9.05
N ASP A 24 -0.76 -4.00 -10.19
CA ASP A 24 -2.07 -4.27 -10.79
C ASP A 24 -2.19 -5.73 -11.27
N PHE A 25 -1.14 -6.25 -11.89
CA PHE A 25 -1.12 -7.63 -12.39
C PHE A 25 -1.24 -8.67 -11.26
N TYR A 26 -0.44 -8.51 -10.20
CA TYR A 26 -0.45 -9.43 -9.05
C TYR A 26 -1.51 -9.09 -8.00
N ASN A 27 -2.11 -7.93 -8.08
CA ASN A 27 -3.01 -7.36 -7.06
C ASN A 27 -2.35 -7.27 -5.68
N GLU A 28 -1.06 -6.98 -5.67
CA GLU A 28 -0.21 -6.91 -4.47
C GLU A 28 0.56 -5.60 -4.41
N PHE A 29 1.00 -5.25 -3.22
CA PHE A 29 1.90 -4.12 -2.95
C PHE A 29 2.75 -4.38 -1.73
N LEU A 30 3.80 -3.58 -1.55
CA LEU A 30 4.70 -3.68 -0.40
C LEU A 30 4.47 -2.54 0.58
N VAL A 31 4.62 -2.85 1.86
CA VAL A 31 4.69 -1.87 2.96
C VAL A 31 6.00 -2.05 3.71
N GLU A 32 6.62 -0.96 4.14
CA GLU A 32 7.90 -0.98 4.83
C GLU A 32 7.77 -0.50 6.27
N GLY A 33 8.41 -1.20 7.19
CA GLY A 33 8.48 -0.86 8.60
C GLY A 33 7.36 -1.43 9.43
N GLU A 34 7.62 -1.53 10.73
CA GLU A 34 6.71 -2.17 11.68
C GLU A 34 5.32 -1.55 11.72
N HIS A 35 5.26 -0.21 11.73
CA HIS A 35 3.98 0.49 11.82
C HIS A 35 3.04 0.14 10.67
N LEU A 36 3.52 0.23 9.42
CA LEU A 36 2.70 -0.07 8.24
C LEU A 36 2.37 -1.57 8.13
N VAL A 37 3.31 -2.44 8.52
CA VAL A 37 3.06 -3.88 8.58
C VAL A 37 1.94 -4.21 9.55
N VAL A 38 1.95 -3.62 10.75
CA VAL A 38 0.89 -3.80 11.75
C VAL A 38 -0.45 -3.23 11.26
N GLU A 39 -0.46 -2.06 10.64
CA GLU A 39 -1.68 -1.47 10.09
C GLU A 39 -2.26 -2.32 8.95
N ALA A 40 -1.42 -2.86 8.07
CA ALA A 40 -1.85 -3.79 7.03
C ALA A 40 -2.41 -5.10 7.61
N TYR A 41 -1.79 -5.62 8.66
CA TYR A 41 -2.29 -6.80 9.39
C TYR A 41 -3.67 -6.56 9.99
N ARG A 42 -3.84 -5.44 10.71
CA ARG A 42 -5.14 -5.04 11.30
C ARG A 42 -6.24 -4.85 10.27
N SER A 43 -5.87 -4.54 9.04
CA SER A 43 -6.81 -4.32 7.92
C SER A 43 -7.05 -5.60 7.09
N ASN A 44 -6.48 -6.74 7.50
CA ASN A 44 -6.54 -8.02 6.77
C ASN A 44 -5.96 -7.95 5.34
N LEU A 45 -4.98 -7.09 5.12
CA LEU A 45 -4.31 -6.94 3.83
C LEU A 45 -2.96 -7.64 3.77
N LEU A 46 -2.35 -7.89 4.93
CA LEU A 46 -1.03 -8.50 5.03
C LEU A 46 -1.09 -10.00 4.71
N GLU A 47 -0.32 -10.44 3.72
CA GLU A 47 -0.26 -11.84 3.30
C GLU A 47 1.02 -12.53 3.74
N GLU A 48 2.12 -11.79 3.85
CA GLU A 48 3.43 -12.32 4.20
C GLU A 48 4.33 -11.23 4.78
N ILE A 49 5.25 -11.63 5.62
CA ILE A 49 6.32 -10.79 6.15
C ILE A 49 7.67 -11.28 5.62
N LEU A 50 8.46 -10.35 5.08
CA LEU A 50 9.89 -10.52 4.80
C LEU A 50 10.68 -9.87 5.93
N ILE A 51 11.53 -10.63 6.61
CA ILE A 51 12.23 -10.18 7.81
C ILE A 51 13.64 -10.76 7.87
N GLU A 52 14.57 -10.07 8.53
CA GLU A 52 15.91 -10.61 8.79
C GLU A 52 15.84 -11.84 9.71
N GLN A 53 16.78 -12.76 9.57
CA GLN A 53 16.76 -14.06 10.25
C GLN A 53 16.74 -13.96 11.79
N ASP A 54 17.36 -12.93 12.34
CA ASP A 54 17.49 -12.75 13.80
C ASP A 54 16.35 -11.92 14.41
N GLU A 55 15.42 -11.47 13.57
CA GLU A 55 14.27 -10.70 14.01
C GLU A 55 13.06 -11.59 14.30
N VAL A 56 12.16 -11.11 15.13
CA VAL A 56 10.96 -11.84 15.56
C VAL A 56 9.73 -10.97 15.34
N THR A 57 8.65 -11.62 14.95
CA THR A 57 7.32 -11.00 14.92
C THR A 57 6.30 -11.87 15.65
N ILE A 58 5.31 -11.23 16.24
CA ILE A 58 4.18 -11.91 16.90
C ILE A 58 2.96 -12.01 15.98
N LEU A 59 3.04 -11.48 14.77
CA LEU A 59 1.93 -11.50 13.82
C LEU A 59 1.75 -12.90 13.24
N ASP A 60 0.52 -13.36 13.21
CA ASP A 60 0.16 -14.70 12.69
C ASP A 60 -0.05 -14.63 11.17
N VAL A 61 1.06 -14.57 10.45
CA VAL A 61 1.12 -14.60 8.97
C VAL A 61 2.36 -15.37 8.53
N PRO A 62 2.40 -15.87 7.29
CA PRO A 62 3.60 -16.48 6.73
C PRO A 62 4.82 -15.57 6.82
N ILE A 63 5.95 -16.14 7.23
CA ILE A 63 7.22 -15.43 7.36
C ILE A 63 8.23 -16.03 6.39
N THR A 64 8.87 -15.16 5.63
CA THR A 64 10.04 -15.52 4.82
C THR A 64 11.25 -14.76 5.35
N TYR A 65 12.25 -15.50 5.80
CA TYR A 65 13.52 -14.91 6.23
C TYR A 65 14.37 -14.56 5.02
N VAL A 66 14.87 -13.34 4.99
CA VAL A 66 15.67 -12.80 3.88
C VAL A 66 16.94 -12.13 4.38
N SER A 67 17.95 -12.04 3.52
CA SER A 67 19.15 -11.29 3.85
C SER A 67 18.89 -9.78 3.88
N LYS A 68 19.71 -9.05 4.61
CA LYS A 68 19.70 -7.59 4.65
C LYS A 68 19.85 -6.97 3.26
N GLU A 69 20.64 -7.60 2.39
CA GLU A 69 20.81 -7.15 1.00
C GLU A 69 19.49 -7.16 0.22
N ILE A 70 18.67 -8.20 0.40
CA ILE A 70 17.35 -8.30 -0.22
C ILE A 70 16.43 -7.20 0.29
N LEU A 71 16.37 -6.99 1.60
CA LEU A 71 15.56 -5.90 2.19
C LEU A 71 16.00 -4.53 1.66
N ASN A 72 17.30 -4.30 1.56
CA ASN A 72 17.83 -3.05 1.00
C ASN A 72 17.41 -2.84 -0.46
N LYS A 73 17.41 -3.90 -1.27
CA LYS A 73 16.96 -3.83 -2.67
C LYS A 73 15.44 -3.60 -2.81
N LEU A 74 14.66 -4.21 -1.95
CA LEU A 74 13.20 -4.03 -1.93
C LEU A 74 12.79 -2.67 -1.38
N SER A 75 13.58 -2.10 -0.48
CA SER A 75 13.27 -0.82 0.15
C SER A 75 13.31 0.35 -0.83
N SER A 76 12.44 1.31 -0.60
CA SER A 76 12.45 2.63 -1.23
C SER A 76 12.92 3.74 -0.28
N LEU A 77 13.33 3.38 0.95
CA LEU A 77 13.81 4.31 1.97
C LEU A 77 15.33 4.48 1.89
N GLU A 78 15.81 5.67 2.25
CA GLU A 78 17.26 5.93 2.39
C GLU A 78 17.88 5.05 3.48
N THR A 79 17.14 4.87 4.59
CA THR A 79 17.50 3.92 5.65
C THR A 79 16.52 2.75 5.62
N PRO A 80 16.91 1.62 5.01
CA PRO A 80 16.05 0.45 4.90
C PRO A 80 15.63 -0.09 6.25
N THR A 81 14.43 -0.62 6.32
CA THR A 81 13.90 -1.28 7.52
C THR A 81 14.29 -2.76 7.53
N HIS A 82 14.17 -3.38 8.69
CA HIS A 82 14.40 -4.82 8.88
C HIS A 82 13.18 -5.68 8.55
N ILE A 83 12.04 -5.05 8.20
CA ILE A 83 10.77 -5.73 7.94
C ILE A 83 10.03 -5.10 6.77
N ILE A 84 9.54 -5.95 5.87
CA ILE A 84 8.68 -5.55 4.74
C ILE A 84 7.47 -6.49 4.73
N GLY A 85 6.28 -5.92 4.60
CA GLY A 85 5.04 -6.67 4.40
C GLY A 85 4.68 -6.78 2.93
N VAL A 86 4.27 -7.97 2.51
CA VAL A 86 3.62 -8.20 1.22
C VAL A 86 2.14 -8.20 1.46
N CYS A 87 1.42 -7.33 0.78
CA CYS A 87 0.00 -7.10 1.01
C CYS A 87 -0.79 -7.29 -0.29
N LYS A 88 -2.04 -7.74 -0.16
CA LYS A 88 -3.01 -7.67 -1.25
C LYS A 88 -3.67 -6.30 -1.26
N LYS A 89 -4.02 -5.81 -2.44
CA LYS A 89 -4.80 -4.58 -2.56
C LYS A 89 -6.16 -4.73 -1.91
N LYS A 90 -6.62 -3.66 -1.30
CA LYS A 90 -7.96 -3.60 -0.72
C LYS A 90 -9.02 -3.61 -1.83
N GLU A 91 -10.08 -4.36 -1.65
CA GLU A 91 -11.23 -4.30 -2.52
C GLU A 91 -11.96 -2.95 -2.37
N GLU A 92 -12.35 -2.36 -3.48
CA GLU A 92 -13.13 -1.14 -3.49
C GLU A 92 -14.58 -1.44 -3.12
N ASN A 93 -15.15 -0.66 -2.20
CA ASN A 93 -16.57 -0.75 -1.91
C ASN A 93 -17.36 0.00 -3.00
N SER A 94 -18.36 -0.63 -3.56
CA SER A 94 -19.26 -0.02 -4.56
C SER A 94 -20.19 1.02 -3.94
N GLU A 95 -20.50 0.90 -2.65
CA GLU A 95 -21.29 1.88 -1.92
C GLU A 95 -20.42 3.05 -1.49
N LEU A 96 -20.73 4.24 -1.99
CA LEU A 96 -19.90 5.42 -1.79
C LEU A 96 -20.22 6.19 -0.50
N GLY A 97 -21.39 5.99 0.08
CA GLY A 97 -21.85 6.78 1.23
C GLY A 97 -22.38 8.17 0.85
N ASN A 98 -22.46 9.07 1.83
CA ASN A 98 -23.12 10.37 1.69
C ASN A 98 -22.13 11.54 1.58
N LYS A 99 -20.95 11.42 2.16
CA LYS A 99 -19.91 12.45 2.15
C LYS A 99 -18.73 11.99 1.32
N LEU A 100 -18.63 12.53 0.10
CA LEU A 100 -17.63 12.16 -0.88
C LEU A 100 -16.61 13.29 -1.05
N LEU A 101 -15.35 12.92 -1.18
CA LEU A 101 -14.31 13.82 -1.65
C LEU A 101 -13.82 13.34 -3.02
N LEU A 102 -14.03 14.18 -4.03
CA LEU A 102 -13.64 13.90 -5.41
C LEU A 102 -12.33 14.60 -5.74
N LEU A 103 -11.33 13.87 -6.18
CA LEU A 103 -10.00 14.38 -6.51
C LEU A 103 -9.75 14.24 -8.01
N ASP A 104 -9.43 15.36 -8.67
CA ASP A 104 -9.09 15.39 -10.10
C ASP A 104 -7.61 15.68 -10.26
N ARG A 105 -6.85 14.73 -10.84
CA ARG A 105 -5.43 14.88 -11.20
C ARG A 105 -4.50 15.31 -10.06
N VAL A 106 -4.71 14.81 -8.86
CA VAL A 106 -3.79 14.99 -7.75
C VAL A 106 -2.59 14.05 -7.95
N GLN A 107 -1.45 14.60 -8.35
CA GLN A 107 -0.28 13.82 -8.79
C GLN A 107 0.82 13.72 -7.73
N ASP A 108 0.90 14.66 -6.79
CA ASP A 108 1.91 14.62 -5.74
C ASP A 108 1.56 13.58 -4.67
N PRO A 109 2.44 12.57 -4.45
CA PRO A 109 2.18 11.51 -3.47
C PRO A 109 1.97 12.02 -2.03
N GLY A 110 2.75 13.02 -1.62
CA GLY A 110 2.64 13.62 -0.29
C GLY A 110 1.32 14.35 -0.10
N ASN A 111 0.89 15.11 -1.10
CA ASN A 111 -0.40 15.80 -1.08
C ASN A 111 -1.55 14.81 -1.02
N LEU A 112 -1.53 13.76 -1.83
CA LEU A 112 -2.58 12.74 -1.79
C LEU A 112 -2.67 12.09 -0.41
N GLY A 113 -1.54 11.68 0.15
CA GLY A 113 -1.50 11.08 1.49
C GLY A 113 -2.05 12.01 2.57
N THR A 114 -1.70 13.30 2.53
CA THR A 114 -2.21 14.31 3.46
C THR A 114 -3.72 14.51 3.31
N ILE A 115 -4.22 14.56 2.08
CA ILE A 115 -5.66 14.67 1.80
C ILE A 115 -6.42 13.47 2.38
N ILE A 116 -5.91 12.25 2.18
CA ILE A 116 -6.53 11.03 2.71
C ILE A 116 -6.58 11.08 4.25
N ARG A 117 -5.49 11.47 4.91
CA ARG A 117 -5.47 11.62 6.39
C ARG A 117 -6.50 12.64 6.87
N SER A 118 -6.54 13.81 6.24
CA SER A 118 -7.51 14.85 6.58
C SER A 118 -8.95 14.40 6.34
N SER A 119 -9.20 13.69 5.24
CA SER A 119 -10.52 13.16 4.91
C SER A 119 -11.06 12.25 6.02
N LYS A 120 -10.22 11.39 6.58
CA LYS A 120 -10.58 10.54 7.71
C LYS A 120 -10.98 11.37 8.93
N ALA A 121 -10.20 12.39 9.26
CA ALA A 121 -10.46 13.28 10.39
C ALA A 121 -11.78 14.08 10.23
N PHE A 122 -12.15 14.45 9.01
CA PHE A 122 -13.39 15.17 8.72
C PHE A 122 -14.60 14.28 8.45
N GLY A 123 -14.46 12.97 8.64
CA GLY A 123 -15.55 12.00 8.49
C GLY A 123 -16.06 11.86 7.05
N VAL A 124 -15.16 11.94 6.07
CA VAL A 124 -15.47 11.61 4.67
C VAL A 124 -15.71 10.10 4.56
N ASP A 125 -16.80 9.71 3.90
CA ASP A 125 -17.15 8.31 3.70
C ASP A 125 -16.28 7.66 2.62
N THR A 126 -16.11 8.36 1.50
CA THR A 126 -15.32 7.86 0.37
C THR A 126 -14.48 8.95 -0.26
N VAL A 127 -13.21 8.65 -0.50
CA VAL A 127 -12.33 9.45 -1.37
C VAL A 127 -12.35 8.83 -2.77
N VAL A 128 -12.74 9.61 -3.75
CA VAL A 128 -12.79 9.18 -5.16
C VAL A 128 -11.61 9.77 -5.91
N LEU A 129 -10.74 8.89 -6.38
CA LEU A 129 -9.61 9.25 -7.21
C LEU A 129 -10.04 9.28 -8.68
N GLY A 130 -10.09 10.46 -9.26
CA GLY A 130 -10.33 10.66 -10.67
C GLY A 130 -9.13 10.30 -11.53
N ASN A 131 -9.32 10.32 -12.83
CA ASN A 131 -8.25 10.04 -13.80
C ASN A 131 -7.08 11.01 -13.60
N GLY A 132 -5.85 10.49 -13.70
CA GLY A 132 -4.63 11.27 -13.56
C GLY A 132 -4.16 11.50 -12.13
N CYS A 133 -4.84 10.96 -11.12
CA CYS A 133 -4.31 10.91 -9.76
C CYS A 133 -3.14 9.91 -9.68
N VAL A 134 -2.18 10.18 -8.79
CA VAL A 134 -1.12 9.23 -8.47
C VAL A 134 -1.74 7.96 -7.90
N ASP A 135 -1.10 6.82 -8.18
CA ASP A 135 -1.57 5.52 -7.69
C ASP A 135 -1.61 5.45 -6.16
N LEU A 136 -2.73 5.01 -5.61
CA LEU A 136 -2.93 4.85 -4.16
C LEU A 136 -1.86 3.96 -3.52
N TYR A 137 -1.40 2.94 -4.22
CA TYR A 137 -0.43 1.96 -3.73
C TYR A 137 1.03 2.31 -4.05
N ASN A 138 1.28 3.52 -4.57
CA ASN A 138 2.64 4.06 -4.63
C ASN A 138 3.20 4.14 -3.21
N GLU A 139 4.44 3.70 -3.01
CA GLU A 139 5.06 3.61 -1.68
C GLU A 139 5.10 4.95 -0.93
N LYS A 140 5.24 6.06 -1.65
CA LYS A 140 5.24 7.41 -1.05
C LYS A 140 3.85 7.81 -0.56
N VAL A 141 2.80 7.43 -1.31
CA VAL A 141 1.40 7.65 -0.88
C VAL A 141 1.12 6.86 0.39
N ILE A 142 1.45 5.58 0.40
CA ILE A 142 1.26 4.69 1.56
C ILE A 142 1.95 5.26 2.80
N ARG A 143 3.22 5.67 2.68
CA ARG A 143 3.94 6.31 3.79
C ARG A 143 3.27 7.59 4.27
N SER A 144 2.83 8.45 3.34
CA SER A 144 2.16 9.72 3.68
C SER A 144 0.83 9.50 4.39
N THR A 145 0.11 8.42 4.11
CA THR A 145 -1.13 8.08 4.82
C THR A 145 -0.89 7.46 6.19
N GLN A 146 0.32 6.96 6.46
CA GLN A 146 0.66 6.21 7.68
C GLN A 146 -0.29 5.02 7.96
N GLY A 147 -0.81 4.40 6.91
CA GLY A 147 -1.73 3.27 6.99
C GLY A 147 -3.21 3.64 7.16
N ILE A 148 -3.55 4.92 7.32
CA ILE A 148 -4.94 5.37 7.45
C ILE A 148 -5.77 5.00 6.21
N GLY A 149 -5.17 5.04 5.02
CA GLY A 149 -5.83 4.65 3.79
C GLY A 149 -6.36 3.21 3.78
N PHE A 150 -5.77 2.32 4.57
CA PHE A 150 -6.25 0.93 4.71
C PHE A 150 -7.61 0.83 5.40
N HIS A 151 -7.99 1.84 6.18
CA HIS A 151 -9.24 1.91 6.94
C HIS A 151 -10.31 2.78 6.29
N MET A 152 -10.08 3.25 5.06
CA MET A 152 -11.01 4.11 4.32
C MET A 152 -11.47 3.44 3.04
N ASN A 153 -12.67 3.82 2.59
CA ASN A 153 -13.09 3.51 1.22
C ASN A 153 -12.47 4.54 0.27
N ILE A 154 -11.56 4.07 -0.57
CA ILE A 154 -10.90 4.88 -1.60
C ILE A 154 -11.07 4.14 -2.92
N VAL A 155 -11.70 4.81 -3.87
CA VAL A 155 -12.10 4.19 -5.14
C VAL A 155 -11.58 5.01 -6.32
N ASN A 156 -11.31 4.32 -7.43
CA ASN A 156 -10.94 4.96 -8.68
C ASN A 156 -12.17 5.05 -9.59
N ARG A 157 -12.51 6.25 -10.06
CA ARG A 157 -13.67 6.45 -10.97
C ARG A 157 -13.37 7.54 -11.98
N ASP A 158 -13.98 7.41 -13.14
CA ASP A 158 -14.05 8.51 -14.10
C ASP A 158 -15.06 9.56 -13.60
N LEU A 159 -14.56 10.71 -13.14
CA LEU A 159 -15.39 11.76 -12.55
C LEU A 159 -16.43 12.32 -13.53
N LYS A 160 -16.12 12.35 -14.84
CA LYS A 160 -17.08 12.81 -15.86
C LYS A 160 -18.31 11.92 -15.95
N LYS A 161 -18.13 10.62 -15.66
CA LYS A 161 -19.23 9.65 -15.63
C LYS A 161 -19.91 9.60 -14.27
N LEU A 162 -19.15 9.79 -13.19
CA LEU A 162 -19.67 9.68 -11.83
C LEU A 162 -20.56 10.89 -11.45
N ILE A 163 -20.06 12.10 -11.64
CA ILE A 163 -20.71 13.34 -11.15
C ILE A 163 -22.16 13.48 -11.60
N PRO A 164 -22.51 13.22 -12.88
CA PRO A 164 -23.90 13.35 -13.30
C PRO A 164 -24.89 12.37 -12.64
N ASN A 165 -24.38 11.36 -11.95
CA ASN A 165 -25.19 10.31 -11.30
C ASN A 165 -25.16 10.39 -9.76
N LEU A 166 -24.60 11.45 -9.19
CA LEU A 166 -24.60 11.71 -7.75
C LEU A 166 -25.89 12.52 -7.31
#